data_f95317f247c9ecfd2726a2e4cb05c116
#
_entry.id   f95317f247c9ecfd2726a2e4cb05c116
#
_cell.length_a   1.000
_cell.length_b   1.000
_cell.length_c   1.000
_cell.angle_alpha   90.00
_cell.angle_beta   90.00
_cell.angle_gamma   90.00
#
_symmetry.space_group_name_H-M   'P 1'
#
loop_
_entity.id
_entity.type
_entity.pdbx_description
1 polymer ?
#
loop_
_entity_poly.entity_id
_entity_poly.type
_entity_poly.pdbx_seq_one_letter_code
_entity_poly.pdbx_strand_id
1 'polypeptide(L)'
;MLGDDYTVGLAKNFVKAFEEAGGEIVADETFVEGTADFSAYLNNAVSGGADVIFAPSAIAYAPQIIEQASALGVSLPILGGDTWENSAISDAQNGTDMQVFVSTFFDENDESGLAKEFVSGYKAWLNGNAQNLTNNGGNDVVAAVSALGYDAYMAAVAAIEKAQSTDGTAIRDALAGLSIDAVTGALSFDANGDAVKSTAYIKQAIDGGFQFYKVQTAA
;
A
#
# COMPACT_ATOMS: atom_id res chain seq x y z
N MET A 1 -4.66 13.36 5.53
CA MET A 1 -5.69 13.74 6.55
C MET A 1 -4.97 14.31 7.76
N LEU A 2 -5.42 15.42 8.32
CA LEU A 2 -4.81 15.99 9.53
C LEU A 2 -4.96 15.03 10.72
N GLY A 3 -3.88 14.84 11.48
CA GLY A 3 -3.86 13.95 12.65
C GLY A 3 -3.53 12.48 12.36
N ASP A 4 -3.27 12.12 11.12
CA ASP A 4 -2.82 10.79 10.72
C ASP A 4 -1.37 10.88 10.23
N ASP A 5 -0.44 10.43 11.05
CA ASP A 5 0.99 10.52 10.77
C ASP A 5 1.39 9.76 9.50
N TYR A 6 0.74 8.63 9.23
CA TYR A 6 0.99 7.83 8.02
C TYR A 6 0.63 8.62 6.75
N THR A 7 -0.61 9.13 6.66
CA THR A 7 -1.06 9.84 5.45
C THR A 7 -0.32 11.15 5.23
N VAL A 8 -0.01 11.88 6.31
CA VAL A 8 0.79 13.12 6.26
C VAL A 8 2.23 12.82 5.84
N GLY A 9 2.84 11.77 6.39
CA GLY A 9 4.20 11.34 6.04
C GLY A 9 4.31 10.92 4.58
N LEU A 10 3.36 10.11 4.11
CA LEU A 10 3.31 9.65 2.73
C LEU A 10 3.12 10.81 1.73
N ALA A 11 2.22 11.76 2.03
CA ALA A 11 2.03 12.95 1.22
C ALA A 11 3.32 13.79 1.11
N LYS A 12 3.98 14.08 2.24
CA LYS A 12 5.25 14.84 2.25
C LYS A 12 6.36 14.16 1.45
N ASN A 13 6.50 12.84 1.59
CA ASN A 13 7.51 12.11 0.85
C ASN A 13 7.19 12.08 -0.65
N PHE A 14 5.92 11.97 -1.03
CA PHE A 14 5.49 12.06 -2.41
C PHE A 14 5.83 13.42 -3.02
N VAL A 15 5.41 14.52 -2.36
CA VAL A 15 5.70 15.91 -2.82
C VAL A 15 7.20 16.07 -3.08
N LYS A 16 8.03 15.72 -2.08
CA LYS A 16 9.47 15.82 -2.21
C LYS A 16 10.02 15.04 -3.41
N ALA A 17 9.67 13.76 -3.52
CA ALA A 17 10.17 12.89 -4.58
C ALA A 17 9.67 13.32 -5.97
N PHE A 18 8.40 13.79 -6.05
CA PHE A 18 7.80 14.23 -7.29
C PHE A 18 8.44 15.52 -7.82
N GLU A 19 8.71 16.51 -6.94
CA GLU A 19 9.40 17.74 -7.29
C GLU A 19 10.87 17.48 -7.67
N GLU A 20 11.57 16.60 -6.94
CA GLU A 20 12.94 16.16 -7.29
C GLU A 20 12.99 15.49 -8.67
N ALA A 21 11.92 14.82 -9.08
CA ALA A 21 11.77 14.24 -10.42
C ALA A 21 11.34 15.26 -11.50
N GLY A 22 11.15 16.54 -11.14
CA GLY A 22 10.75 17.61 -12.04
C GLY A 22 9.25 17.80 -12.20
N GLY A 23 8.43 17.18 -11.34
CA GLY A 23 6.99 17.40 -11.27
C GLY A 23 6.66 18.73 -10.58
N GLU A 24 5.44 19.21 -10.77
CA GLU A 24 4.91 20.42 -10.14
C GLU A 24 3.68 20.06 -9.30
N ILE A 25 3.62 20.53 -8.06
CA ILE A 25 2.45 20.39 -7.19
C ILE A 25 1.55 21.61 -7.39
N VAL A 26 0.45 21.42 -8.10
CA VAL A 26 -0.50 22.52 -8.43
C VAL A 26 -1.58 22.70 -7.36
N ALA A 27 -1.79 21.70 -6.50
CA ALA A 27 -2.68 21.77 -5.33
C ALA A 27 -2.15 20.85 -4.23
N ASP A 28 -2.11 21.35 -3.00
CA ASP A 28 -1.79 20.56 -1.78
C ASP A 28 -2.90 20.82 -0.76
N GLU A 29 -3.76 19.83 -0.58
CA GLU A 29 -5.01 19.96 0.16
C GLU A 29 -5.03 19.02 1.36
N THR A 30 -5.58 19.49 2.46
CA THR A 30 -5.77 18.69 3.67
C THR A 30 -7.21 18.73 4.14
N PHE A 31 -7.71 17.61 4.62
CA PHE A 31 -9.03 17.49 5.22
C PHE A 31 -8.95 16.94 6.65
N VAL A 32 -10.02 17.12 7.40
CA VAL A 32 -10.13 16.67 8.80
C VAL A 32 -10.96 15.39 8.90
N GLU A 33 -10.84 14.69 10.02
CA GLU A 33 -11.71 13.55 10.32
C GLU A 33 -13.20 13.95 10.25
N GLY A 34 -14.01 13.07 9.66
CA GLY A 34 -15.43 13.30 9.45
C GLY A 34 -15.78 14.09 8.19
N THR A 35 -14.81 14.48 7.37
CA THR A 35 -15.07 15.08 6.06
C THR A 35 -15.83 14.06 5.19
N ALA A 36 -16.98 14.48 4.64
CA ALA A 36 -17.82 13.65 3.78
C ALA A 36 -17.99 14.23 2.36
N ASP A 37 -17.61 15.48 2.14
CA ASP A 37 -17.68 16.15 0.84
C ASP A 37 -16.28 16.53 0.38
N PHE A 38 -15.86 15.93 -0.73
CA PHE A 38 -14.56 16.14 -1.35
C PHE A 38 -14.63 16.98 -2.63
N SER A 39 -15.83 17.48 -2.98
CA SER A 39 -16.06 18.19 -4.23
C SER A 39 -15.16 19.42 -4.41
N ALA A 40 -14.92 20.18 -3.34
CA ALA A 40 -14.05 21.35 -3.40
C ALA A 40 -12.60 20.98 -3.71
N TYR A 41 -12.06 19.93 -3.06
CA TYR A 41 -10.70 19.44 -3.27
C TYR A 41 -10.50 18.92 -4.70
N LEU A 42 -11.47 18.16 -5.22
CA LEU A 42 -11.45 17.62 -6.58
C LEU A 42 -11.53 18.75 -7.63
N ASN A 43 -12.39 19.73 -7.42
CA ASN A 43 -12.50 20.89 -8.30
C ASN A 43 -11.23 21.76 -8.29
N ASN A 44 -10.57 21.90 -7.13
CA ASN A 44 -9.30 22.62 -7.03
C ASN A 44 -8.20 21.93 -7.84
N ALA A 45 -8.10 20.61 -7.79
CA ALA A 45 -7.16 19.86 -8.61
C ALA A 45 -7.39 20.09 -10.12
N VAL A 46 -8.64 19.98 -10.58
CA VAL A 46 -9.01 20.22 -12.00
C VAL A 46 -8.72 21.66 -12.40
N SER A 47 -9.13 22.64 -11.58
CA SER A 47 -8.94 24.08 -11.86
C SER A 47 -7.46 24.49 -11.83
N GLY A 48 -6.67 23.81 -11.01
CA GLY A 48 -5.22 23.98 -10.93
C GLY A 48 -4.46 23.39 -12.14
N GLY A 49 -5.15 22.62 -12.97
CA GLY A 49 -4.54 21.97 -14.14
C GLY A 49 -3.73 20.73 -13.79
N ALA A 50 -4.13 19.99 -12.76
CA ALA A 50 -3.49 18.73 -12.40
C ALA A 50 -3.64 17.68 -13.52
N ASP A 51 -2.62 16.84 -13.71
CA ASP A 51 -2.63 15.69 -14.60
C ASP A 51 -2.98 14.39 -13.83
N VAL A 52 -2.81 14.41 -12.50
CA VAL A 52 -3.01 13.26 -11.61
C VAL A 52 -3.34 13.74 -10.21
N ILE A 53 -4.09 12.97 -9.46
CA ILE A 53 -4.36 13.18 -8.03
C ILE A 53 -3.63 12.11 -7.24
N PHE A 54 -2.75 12.51 -6.30
CA PHE A 54 -2.23 11.61 -5.27
C PHE A 54 -3.05 11.77 -3.99
N ALA A 55 -3.74 10.73 -3.60
CA ALA A 55 -4.68 10.75 -2.47
C ALA A 55 -4.30 9.70 -1.41
N PRO A 56 -3.24 9.91 -0.61
CA PRO A 56 -2.82 8.97 0.42
C PRO A 56 -3.74 9.06 1.64
N SER A 57 -5.04 8.92 1.44
CA SER A 57 -6.03 8.99 2.52
C SER A 57 -6.23 7.62 3.19
N ALA A 58 -6.75 7.64 4.42
CA ALA A 58 -7.20 6.42 5.06
C ALA A 58 -8.33 5.77 4.25
N ILE A 59 -8.40 4.44 4.30
CA ILE A 59 -9.36 3.63 3.54
C ILE A 59 -10.84 4.05 3.78
N ALA A 60 -11.15 4.61 4.95
CA ALA A 60 -12.50 5.07 5.27
C ALA A 60 -13.01 6.21 4.37
N TYR A 61 -12.12 6.97 3.73
CA TYR A 61 -12.45 8.12 2.87
C TYR A 61 -12.25 7.82 1.38
N ALA A 62 -11.42 6.87 1.06
CA ALA A 62 -10.98 6.58 -0.30
C ALA A 62 -12.14 6.23 -1.27
N PRO A 63 -13.11 5.38 -0.93
CA PRO A 63 -14.27 5.12 -1.79
C PRO A 63 -15.05 6.40 -2.11
N GLN A 64 -15.28 7.27 -1.10
CA GLN A 64 -16.02 8.52 -1.27
C GLN A 64 -15.29 9.49 -2.21
N ILE A 65 -13.96 9.54 -2.16
CA ILE A 65 -13.15 10.36 -3.10
C ILE A 65 -13.34 9.86 -4.53
N ILE A 66 -13.29 8.54 -4.77
CA ILE A 66 -13.46 7.93 -6.09
C ILE A 66 -14.88 8.16 -6.62
N GLU A 67 -15.90 7.86 -5.81
CA GLU A 67 -17.31 8.02 -6.18
C GLU A 67 -17.65 9.49 -6.50
N GLN A 68 -17.17 10.44 -5.70
CA GLN A 68 -17.40 11.87 -5.93
C GLN A 68 -16.63 12.39 -7.14
N ALA A 69 -15.40 11.91 -7.38
CA ALA A 69 -14.66 12.24 -8.59
C ALA A 69 -15.42 11.78 -9.83
N SER A 70 -15.91 10.54 -9.84
CA SER A 70 -16.73 10.01 -10.92
C SER A 70 -18.01 10.82 -11.13
N ALA A 71 -18.75 11.14 -10.05
CA ALA A 71 -19.99 11.89 -10.11
C ALA A 71 -19.80 13.34 -10.62
N LEU A 72 -18.65 13.94 -10.38
CA LEU A 72 -18.26 15.27 -10.87
C LEU A 72 -17.70 15.25 -12.29
N GLY A 73 -17.51 14.08 -12.90
CA GLY A 73 -16.90 13.92 -14.22
C GLY A 73 -15.40 14.25 -14.21
N VAL A 74 -14.72 14.12 -13.08
CA VAL A 74 -13.26 14.23 -13.00
C VAL A 74 -12.65 13.04 -13.70
N SER A 75 -11.81 13.27 -14.71
CA SER A 75 -11.15 12.22 -15.52
C SER A 75 -9.68 12.03 -15.17
N LEU A 76 -9.20 12.67 -14.09
CA LEU A 76 -7.82 12.56 -13.65
C LEU A 76 -7.58 11.17 -13.01
N PRO A 77 -6.45 10.50 -13.29
CA PRO A 77 -6.06 9.32 -12.56
C PRO A 77 -5.87 9.62 -11.07
N ILE A 78 -6.29 8.68 -10.22
CA ILE A 78 -6.08 8.77 -8.77
C ILE A 78 -5.07 7.72 -8.34
N LEU A 79 -4.04 8.15 -7.60
CA LEU A 79 -3.02 7.29 -7.02
C LEU A 79 -3.23 7.21 -5.51
N GLY A 80 -3.41 5.99 -4.98
CA GLY A 80 -3.48 5.71 -3.55
C GLY A 80 -2.20 5.06 -3.02
N GLY A 81 -2.09 4.98 -1.70
CA GLY A 81 -1.06 4.19 -1.01
C GLY A 81 -1.44 2.72 -0.90
N ASP A 82 -0.61 1.95 -0.18
CA ASP A 82 -0.80 0.51 0.05
C ASP A 82 -2.10 0.15 0.80
N THR A 83 -2.56 1.03 1.67
CA THR A 83 -3.84 0.86 2.39
C THR A 83 -5.06 0.85 1.46
N TRP A 84 -4.91 1.31 0.21
CA TRP A 84 -5.96 1.29 -0.80
C TRP A 84 -6.06 -0.05 -1.54
N GLU A 85 -5.14 -0.98 -1.34
CA GLU A 85 -5.29 -2.35 -1.87
C GLU A 85 -6.35 -3.13 -1.08
N ASN A 86 -7.61 -2.76 -1.32
CA ASN A 86 -8.78 -3.24 -0.60
C ASN A 86 -9.99 -3.31 -1.52
N SER A 87 -10.87 -4.31 -1.33
CA SER A 87 -12.07 -4.50 -2.16
C SER A 87 -12.98 -3.26 -2.20
N ALA A 88 -13.06 -2.48 -1.11
CA ALA A 88 -13.84 -1.24 -1.10
C ALA A 88 -13.39 -0.23 -2.18
N ILE A 89 -12.11 -0.23 -2.55
CA ILE A 89 -11.59 0.62 -3.63
C ILE A 89 -11.97 0.08 -5.00
N SER A 90 -11.77 -1.21 -5.24
CA SER A 90 -12.17 -1.83 -6.51
C SER A 90 -13.68 -1.80 -6.71
N ASP A 91 -14.47 -1.92 -5.64
CA ASP A 91 -15.92 -1.79 -5.68
C ASP A 91 -16.36 -0.35 -6.03
N ALA A 92 -15.73 0.66 -5.41
CA ALA A 92 -16.01 2.08 -5.68
C ALA A 92 -15.58 2.50 -7.12
N GLN A 93 -14.54 1.87 -7.65
CA GLN A 93 -14.08 2.10 -9.02
C GLN A 93 -14.98 1.37 -10.05
N ASN A 94 -15.53 0.21 -9.68
CA ASN A 94 -16.28 -0.67 -10.60
C ASN A 94 -17.51 0.05 -11.18
N GLY A 95 -17.64 -0.02 -12.51
CA GLY A 95 -18.70 0.66 -13.24
C GLY A 95 -18.49 2.17 -13.47
N THR A 96 -17.31 2.70 -13.11
CA THR A 96 -16.89 4.07 -13.42
C THR A 96 -15.80 4.07 -14.50
N ASP A 97 -15.56 5.23 -15.13
CA ASP A 97 -14.45 5.45 -16.04
C ASP A 97 -13.15 5.90 -15.31
N MET A 98 -13.15 5.85 -13.97
CA MET A 98 -12.03 6.30 -13.15
C MET A 98 -10.82 5.36 -13.28
N GLN A 99 -9.65 5.96 -13.46
CA GLN A 99 -8.38 5.24 -13.38
C GLN A 99 -7.85 5.37 -11.95
N VAL A 100 -7.86 4.26 -11.21
CA VAL A 100 -7.38 4.21 -9.82
C VAL A 100 -6.22 3.24 -9.72
N PHE A 101 -5.09 3.75 -9.21
CA PHE A 101 -3.88 2.97 -9.01
C PHE A 101 -3.49 2.97 -7.53
N VAL A 102 -2.84 1.91 -7.10
CA VAL A 102 -2.29 1.78 -5.75
C VAL A 102 -0.83 1.36 -5.82
N SER A 103 -0.03 1.87 -4.89
CA SER A 103 1.31 1.34 -4.67
C SER A 103 1.26 0.30 -3.55
N THR A 104 1.92 -0.83 -3.74
CA THR A 104 1.96 -1.90 -2.76
C THR A 104 3.33 -2.58 -2.75
N PHE A 105 3.57 -3.49 -1.83
CA PHE A 105 4.87 -4.15 -1.66
C PHE A 105 4.86 -5.63 -2.05
N PHE A 106 3.72 -6.14 -2.54
CA PHE A 106 3.57 -7.55 -2.89
C PHE A 106 2.52 -7.75 -3.98
N ASP A 107 2.74 -8.76 -4.81
CA ASP A 107 1.74 -9.27 -5.75
C ASP A 107 1.54 -10.77 -5.53
N GLU A 108 0.30 -11.20 -5.26
CA GLU A 108 -0.03 -12.62 -5.05
C GLU A 108 0.20 -13.50 -6.30
N ASN A 109 0.37 -12.87 -7.46
CA ASN A 109 0.71 -13.55 -8.72
C ASN A 109 2.22 -13.64 -8.95
N ASP A 110 3.06 -13.22 -8.00
CA ASP A 110 4.50 -13.42 -8.08
C ASP A 110 4.82 -14.92 -7.96
N GLU A 111 5.27 -15.48 -9.07
CA GLU A 111 5.66 -16.89 -9.19
C GLU A 111 7.11 -17.16 -8.73
N SER A 112 7.81 -16.16 -8.19
CA SER A 112 9.19 -16.28 -7.78
C SER A 112 9.33 -16.88 -6.37
N GLY A 113 10.29 -17.79 -6.21
CA GLY A 113 10.86 -18.25 -4.95
C GLY A 113 9.89 -18.36 -3.77
N LEU A 114 10.19 -17.63 -2.70
CA LEU A 114 9.43 -17.63 -1.44
C LEU A 114 8.02 -17.06 -1.58
N ALA A 115 7.77 -16.14 -2.53
CA ALA A 115 6.45 -15.56 -2.77
C ALA A 115 5.45 -16.64 -3.18
N LYS A 116 5.81 -17.49 -4.14
CA LYS A 116 4.98 -18.61 -4.62
C LYS A 116 4.65 -19.61 -3.50
N GLU A 117 5.65 -19.98 -2.72
CA GLU A 117 5.48 -20.92 -1.62
C GLU A 117 4.54 -20.34 -0.54
N PHE A 118 4.75 -19.07 -0.18
CA PHE A 118 3.90 -18.35 0.78
C PHE A 118 2.45 -18.28 0.30
N VAL A 119 2.21 -17.81 -0.92
CA VAL A 119 0.85 -17.69 -1.48
C VAL A 119 0.14 -19.02 -1.48
N SER A 120 0.81 -20.09 -1.95
CA SER A 120 0.25 -21.43 -1.98
C SER A 120 -0.12 -21.92 -0.57
N GLY A 121 0.79 -21.78 0.39
CA GLY A 121 0.58 -22.19 1.79
C GLY A 121 -0.52 -21.37 2.48
N TYR A 122 -0.52 -20.05 2.27
CA TYR A 122 -1.50 -19.15 2.88
C TYR A 122 -2.91 -19.40 2.33
N LYS A 123 -3.08 -19.55 1.02
CA LYS A 123 -4.37 -19.93 0.40
C LYS A 123 -4.85 -21.29 0.88
N ALA A 124 -3.97 -22.26 1.02
CA ALA A 124 -4.33 -23.57 1.59
C ALA A 124 -4.83 -23.45 3.04
N TRP A 125 -4.18 -22.62 3.86
CA TRP A 125 -4.60 -22.35 5.23
C TRP A 125 -5.94 -21.60 5.28
N LEU A 126 -6.16 -20.59 4.45
CA LEU A 126 -7.42 -19.86 4.34
C LEU A 126 -8.57 -20.82 3.98
N ASN A 127 -8.38 -21.64 2.95
CA ASN A 127 -9.40 -22.56 2.45
C ASN A 127 -9.61 -23.78 3.37
N GLY A 128 -8.70 -24.04 4.30
CA GLY A 128 -8.81 -25.12 5.29
C GLY A 128 -9.86 -24.87 6.38
N ASN A 129 -10.35 -23.63 6.55
CA ASN A 129 -11.30 -23.27 7.59
C ASN A 129 -12.16 -22.07 7.17
N ALA A 130 -13.48 -22.22 7.20
CA ALA A 130 -14.43 -21.18 6.83
C ALA A 130 -14.26 -19.87 7.66
N GLN A 131 -13.84 -19.98 8.93
CA GLN A 131 -13.56 -18.79 9.76
C GLN A 131 -12.36 -18.01 9.25
N ASN A 132 -11.33 -18.69 8.75
CA ASN A 132 -10.16 -18.04 8.15
C ASN A 132 -10.57 -17.20 6.93
N LEU A 133 -11.38 -17.78 6.03
CA LEU A 133 -11.93 -17.05 4.88
C LEU A 133 -12.78 -15.85 5.32
N THR A 134 -13.66 -16.04 6.31
CA THR A 134 -14.48 -14.92 6.85
C THR A 134 -13.60 -13.80 7.38
N ASN A 135 -12.55 -14.13 8.12
CA ASN A 135 -11.60 -13.15 8.65
C ASN A 135 -10.78 -12.44 7.55
N ASN A 136 -10.61 -13.10 6.40
CA ASN A 136 -9.92 -12.56 5.22
C ASN A 136 -10.88 -11.85 4.23
N GLY A 137 -12.03 -11.40 4.68
CA GLY A 137 -13.00 -10.69 3.83
C GLY A 137 -13.86 -11.61 2.95
N GLY A 138 -13.92 -12.92 3.24
CA GLY A 138 -14.76 -13.88 2.55
C GLY A 138 -14.17 -14.51 1.30
N ASN A 139 -12.90 -14.25 1.01
CA ASN A 139 -12.15 -14.77 -0.14
C ASN A 139 -10.73 -15.21 0.25
N ASP A 140 -9.98 -15.76 -0.69
CA ASP A 140 -8.62 -16.24 -0.48
C ASP A 140 -7.54 -15.34 -1.14
N VAL A 141 -7.86 -14.08 -1.40
CA VAL A 141 -6.89 -13.08 -1.87
C VAL A 141 -5.81 -12.87 -0.82
N VAL A 142 -4.56 -12.86 -1.26
CA VAL A 142 -3.40 -12.64 -0.41
C VAL A 142 -2.98 -11.17 -0.52
N ALA A 143 -3.47 -10.35 0.41
CA ALA A 143 -3.10 -8.94 0.47
C ALA A 143 -1.63 -8.74 0.87
N ALA A 144 -1.02 -7.64 0.41
CA ALA A 144 0.37 -7.30 0.72
C ALA A 144 0.65 -7.27 2.22
N VAL A 145 -0.30 -6.79 3.04
CA VAL A 145 -0.16 -6.76 4.50
C VAL A 145 0.01 -8.16 5.13
N SER A 146 -0.54 -9.21 4.52
CA SER A 146 -0.34 -10.59 4.97
C SER A 146 1.10 -11.07 4.73
N ALA A 147 1.66 -10.76 3.56
CA ALA A 147 3.05 -11.06 3.23
C ALA A 147 4.02 -10.25 4.10
N LEU A 148 3.76 -8.96 4.30
CA LEU A 148 4.57 -8.10 5.18
C LEU A 148 4.52 -8.57 6.65
N GLY A 149 3.36 -9.00 7.13
CA GLY A 149 3.21 -9.57 8.48
C GLY A 149 4.01 -10.87 8.65
N TYR A 150 4.02 -11.72 7.63
CA TYR A 150 4.84 -12.92 7.61
C TYR A 150 6.34 -12.59 7.62
N ASP A 151 6.77 -11.64 6.80
CA ASP A 151 8.16 -11.19 6.75
C ASP A 151 8.60 -10.57 8.08
N ALA A 152 7.75 -9.80 8.73
CA ALA A 152 8.03 -9.24 10.06
C ALA A 152 8.24 -10.34 11.12
N TYR A 153 7.42 -11.40 11.07
CA TYR A 153 7.59 -12.55 11.94
C TYR A 153 8.92 -13.28 11.65
N MET A 154 9.24 -13.52 10.39
CA MET A 154 10.49 -14.20 10.00
C MET A 154 11.72 -13.36 10.35
N ALA A 155 11.66 -12.04 10.20
CA ALA A 155 12.72 -11.14 10.65
C ALA A 155 12.95 -11.22 12.16
N ALA A 156 11.86 -11.25 12.94
CA ALA A 156 11.95 -11.43 14.40
C ALA A 156 12.60 -12.77 14.79
N VAL A 157 12.20 -13.86 14.13
CA VAL A 157 12.79 -15.20 14.35
C VAL A 157 14.28 -15.17 14.02
N ALA A 158 14.66 -14.65 12.85
CA ALA A 158 16.06 -14.57 12.43
C ALA A 158 16.92 -13.71 13.38
N ALA A 159 16.34 -12.61 13.91
CA ALA A 159 17.03 -11.77 14.88
C ALA A 159 17.25 -12.48 16.23
N ILE A 160 16.27 -13.24 16.72
CA ILE A 160 16.38 -14.06 17.95
C ILE A 160 17.46 -15.12 17.76
N GLU A 161 17.43 -15.81 16.64
CA GLU A 161 18.44 -16.84 16.31
C GLU A 161 19.85 -16.24 16.23
N LYS A 162 19.99 -15.08 15.56
CA LYS A 162 21.28 -14.37 15.47
C LYS A 162 21.76 -13.86 16.82
N ALA A 163 20.86 -13.34 17.64
CA ALA A 163 21.18 -12.85 18.99
C ALA A 163 21.51 -13.97 19.97
N GLN A 164 21.07 -15.21 19.71
CA GLN A 164 21.12 -16.34 20.66
C GLN A 164 20.56 -15.99 22.05
N SER A 165 19.53 -15.10 22.08
CA SER A 165 18.98 -14.49 23.26
C SER A 165 17.52 -14.08 23.06
N THR A 166 16.74 -14.06 24.14
CA THR A 166 15.39 -13.48 24.18
C THR A 166 15.39 -12.07 24.82
N ASP A 167 16.57 -11.52 25.14
CA ASP A 167 16.69 -10.16 25.60
C ASP A 167 16.37 -9.15 24.48
N GLY A 168 15.47 -8.20 24.76
CA GLY A 168 14.99 -7.25 23.75
C GLY A 168 16.09 -6.36 23.17
N THR A 169 17.12 -6.00 23.97
CA THR A 169 18.24 -5.20 23.50
C THR A 169 19.12 -6.01 22.54
N ALA A 170 19.41 -7.27 22.89
CA ALA A 170 20.18 -8.17 22.04
C ALA A 170 19.46 -8.44 20.71
N ILE A 171 18.14 -8.62 20.71
CA ILE A 171 17.33 -8.81 19.50
C ILE A 171 17.35 -7.56 18.64
N ARG A 172 17.16 -6.37 19.22
CA ARG A 172 17.23 -5.08 18.50
C ARG A 172 18.60 -4.91 17.80
N ASP A 173 19.68 -5.19 18.53
CA ASP A 173 21.04 -5.04 18.00
C ASP A 173 21.31 -6.07 16.87
N ALA A 174 20.72 -7.26 16.96
CA ALA A 174 20.76 -8.26 15.90
C ALA A 174 19.95 -7.83 14.66
N LEU A 175 18.79 -7.19 14.82
CA LEU A 175 17.97 -6.65 13.73
C LEU A 175 18.73 -5.60 12.93
N ALA A 176 19.46 -4.68 13.58
CA ALA A 176 20.22 -3.61 12.91
C ALA A 176 21.22 -4.13 11.86
N GLY A 177 21.69 -5.37 12.00
CA GLY A 177 22.59 -6.00 11.03
C GLY A 177 21.96 -7.17 10.29
N LEU A 178 20.62 -7.24 10.24
CA LEU A 178 19.91 -8.33 9.56
C LEU A 178 19.80 -8.05 8.05
N SER A 179 20.02 -9.10 7.28
CA SER A 179 19.68 -9.12 5.85
C SER A 179 19.20 -10.53 5.52
N ILE A 180 17.98 -10.66 5.08
CA ILE A 180 17.32 -11.93 4.75
C ILE A 180 16.59 -11.84 3.41
N ASP A 181 16.45 -12.97 2.76
CA ASP A 181 15.49 -13.14 1.67
C ASP A 181 14.11 -13.36 2.30
N ALA A 182 13.17 -12.50 1.98
CA ALA A 182 11.82 -12.51 2.50
C ALA A 182 10.80 -12.71 1.38
N VAL A 183 9.54 -12.93 1.73
CA VAL A 183 8.45 -13.13 0.76
C VAL A 183 8.26 -11.90 -0.13
N THR A 184 8.42 -10.71 0.46
CA THR A 184 8.31 -9.43 -0.28
C THR A 184 9.66 -8.95 -0.85
N GLY A 185 10.61 -9.86 -1.08
CA GLY A 185 11.96 -9.58 -1.55
C GLY A 185 12.98 -9.37 -0.43
N ALA A 186 14.19 -8.95 -0.77
CA ALA A 186 15.25 -8.75 0.22
C ALA A 186 14.81 -7.75 1.30
N LEU A 187 15.08 -8.11 2.56
CA LEU A 187 14.74 -7.31 3.74
C LEU A 187 16.00 -7.03 4.56
N SER A 188 16.26 -5.77 4.78
CA SER A 188 17.26 -5.24 5.71
C SER A 188 16.72 -3.98 6.39
N PHE A 189 17.47 -3.46 7.36
CA PHE A 189 17.05 -2.26 8.11
C PHE A 189 18.14 -1.20 8.04
N ASP A 190 17.71 0.07 7.97
CA ASP A 190 18.62 1.22 8.03
C ASP A 190 19.00 1.57 9.48
N ALA A 191 19.77 2.65 9.65
CA ALA A 191 20.24 3.11 10.97
C ALA A 191 19.09 3.60 11.88
N ASN A 192 17.93 3.91 11.34
CA ASN A 192 16.75 4.34 12.09
C ASN A 192 15.85 3.15 12.47
N GLY A 193 16.11 1.97 11.89
CA GLY A 193 15.29 0.78 12.06
C GLY A 193 14.18 0.65 11.00
N ASP A 194 14.20 1.48 9.97
CA ASP A 194 13.25 1.40 8.86
C ASP A 194 13.66 0.30 7.88
N ALA A 195 12.66 -0.45 7.39
CA ALA A 195 12.90 -1.48 6.39
C ALA A 195 13.34 -0.87 5.05
N VAL A 196 14.46 -1.34 4.53
CA VAL A 196 14.98 -0.90 3.22
C VAL A 196 14.28 -1.69 2.12
N LYS A 197 13.48 -1.01 1.34
CA LYS A 197 12.82 -1.53 0.14
C LYS A 197 13.15 -0.66 -1.06
N SER A 198 13.58 -1.29 -2.15
CA SER A 198 13.94 -0.58 -3.39
C SER A 198 12.89 -0.72 -4.49
N THR A 199 11.85 -1.51 -4.27
CA THR A 199 10.81 -1.80 -5.27
C THR A 199 9.43 -1.65 -4.66
N ALA A 200 8.49 -1.15 -5.49
CA ALA A 200 7.07 -1.17 -5.21
C ALA A 200 6.33 -1.77 -6.42
N TYR A 201 5.22 -2.42 -6.16
CA TYR A 201 4.29 -2.90 -7.18
C TYR A 201 3.21 -1.84 -7.36
N ILE A 202 2.91 -1.49 -8.60
CA ILE A 202 1.76 -0.66 -8.94
C ILE A 202 0.68 -1.58 -9.46
N LYS A 203 -0.50 -1.47 -8.87
CA LYS A 203 -1.70 -2.20 -9.30
C LYS A 203 -2.79 -1.22 -9.69
N GLN A 204 -3.63 -1.60 -10.62
CA GLN A 204 -4.79 -0.84 -11.05
C GLN A 204 -6.06 -1.51 -10.55
N ALA A 205 -6.96 -0.74 -9.95
CA ALA A 205 -8.31 -1.20 -9.66
C ALA A 205 -9.10 -1.29 -10.98
N ILE A 206 -9.59 -2.48 -11.30
CA ILE A 206 -10.33 -2.77 -12.54
C ILE A 206 -11.19 -4.01 -12.35
N ASP A 207 -12.38 -4.02 -12.94
CA ASP A 207 -13.31 -5.16 -12.94
C ASP A 207 -13.62 -5.75 -11.55
N GLY A 208 -13.71 -4.87 -10.55
CA GLY A 208 -13.99 -5.27 -9.16
C GLY A 208 -12.82 -5.93 -8.43
N GLY A 209 -11.60 -5.81 -8.94
CA GLY A 209 -10.38 -6.35 -8.34
C GLY A 209 -9.17 -5.45 -8.57
N PHE A 210 -7.99 -6.01 -8.37
CA PHE A 210 -6.72 -5.35 -8.68
C PHE A 210 -5.93 -6.17 -9.70
N GLN A 211 -5.39 -5.50 -10.71
CA GLN A 211 -4.50 -6.10 -11.70
C GLN A 211 -3.12 -5.48 -11.58
N PHE A 212 -2.10 -6.31 -11.73
CA PHE A 212 -0.71 -5.86 -11.82
C PHE A 212 -0.55 -4.90 -13.00
N TYR A 213 0.05 -3.74 -12.73
CA TYR A 213 0.35 -2.74 -13.75
C TYR A 213 1.85 -2.69 -14.06
N LYS A 214 2.70 -2.49 -13.05
CA LYS A 214 4.16 -2.51 -13.21
C LYS A 214 4.88 -2.64 -11.86
N VAL A 215 6.15 -3.04 -11.93
CA VAL A 215 7.12 -2.82 -10.84
C VAL A 215 7.75 -1.45 -11.00
N GLN A 216 7.86 -0.71 -9.92
CA GLN A 216 8.60 0.55 -9.84
C GLN A 216 9.79 0.36 -8.91
N THR A 217 11.00 0.61 -9.41
CA THR A 217 12.22 0.70 -8.58
C THR A 217 12.47 2.13 -8.15
N ALA A 218 13.00 2.28 -6.94
CA ALA A 218 13.54 3.56 -6.48
C ALA A 218 14.68 4.02 -7.41
N ALA A 219 14.72 5.31 -7.68
CA ALA A 219 15.76 5.93 -8.50
C ALA A 219 17.09 6.04 -7.73
#